data_96cfa968243e8e2a01b0ed0d277c20db
#
_entry.id   96cfa968243e8e2a01b0ed0d277c20db
#
_cell.length_a   1.000
_cell.length_b   1.000
_cell.length_c   1.000
_cell.angle_alpha   90.00
_cell.angle_beta   90.00
_cell.angle_gamma   90.00
#
_symmetry.space_group_name_H-M   'P 1'
#
loop_
_entity.id
_entity.type
_entity.pdbx_description
1 polymer ?
#
loop_
_entity_poly.entity_id
_entity_poly.type
_entity_poly.pdbx_seq_one_letter_code
_entity_poly.pdbx_strand_id
1 'polypeptide(L)'
;MRYKATFVGGGLVLLWSVAICAQAPNQPAQGAANPAYVPPSWDTYTPNIPGVVAGGTTVELITDQLNGTEGPVALPDGTLLFTQGGARQLTRIDKNGKLSTFLENIQSGGLGFDPKGRLIANDNTPGKQGIYVVYPKGAEKTLVDQKTPGFMQSNDIVVDKRGGVYFTQPEQANVGYIPPDGKGMKIVAENITRPNGITMSADEKILYVNDSRGEYLLAYDVQPDGSVTNRRNFTKYDQINTSAAGGDVGPGLRYKVTSCADGLAIDKEGRVYNAGCNGIQVYSPQGKHLGTIPTARQIQNLAFAGPDKKTLYLVGRGAAWKVETLTQGYPGRAK
;
A
#
# COMPACT_ATOMS: atom_id res chain seq x y z
N MET A 1 92.40 3.88 8.99
CA MET A 1 92.65 3.48 10.36
C MET A 1 91.79 2.37 10.79
N ARG A 2 92.31 1.22 11.15
CA ARG A 2 91.61 0.02 11.60
C ARG A 2 91.20 0.20 13.07
N TYR A 3 89.96 -0.20 13.44
CA TYR A 3 89.70 -0.64 14.81
C TYR A 3 88.87 -1.92 14.80
N LYS A 4 89.26 -2.79 15.68
CA LYS A 4 88.86 -4.16 15.81
C LYS A 4 87.47 -4.27 16.51
N ALA A 5 86.65 -5.23 16.09
CA ALA A 5 85.52 -5.70 16.82
C ALA A 5 85.93 -6.64 17.97
N THR A 6 85.34 -6.50 19.13
CA THR A 6 85.37 -7.48 20.22
C THR A 6 83.98 -8.03 20.41
N PHE A 7 83.81 -9.31 20.22
CA PHE A 7 82.62 -10.08 20.57
C PHE A 7 82.56 -10.33 22.08
N VAL A 8 81.41 -10.00 22.68
CA VAL A 8 81.05 -10.53 24.01
C VAL A 8 79.73 -11.16 23.88
N GLY A 9 79.65 -12.45 24.17
CA GLY A 9 78.46 -13.25 24.11
C GLY A 9 77.45 -12.88 25.23
N GLY A 10 76.19 -12.86 24.92
CA GLY A 10 75.11 -12.67 25.86
C GLY A 10 73.89 -13.46 25.36
N GLY A 11 73.44 -14.38 26.19
CA GLY A 11 72.44 -15.36 25.91
C GLY A 11 71.11 -14.78 25.45
N LEU A 12 70.52 -15.48 24.52
CA LEU A 12 69.19 -15.21 23.99
C LEU A 12 68.15 -15.74 25.01
N VAL A 13 67.55 -14.85 25.78
CA VAL A 13 66.37 -15.18 26.58
C VAL A 13 65.15 -14.98 25.70
N LEU A 14 64.58 -16.08 25.21
CA LEU A 14 63.26 -16.07 24.53
C LEU A 14 62.17 -15.83 25.58
N LEU A 15 61.72 -14.59 25.66
CA LEU A 15 60.48 -14.25 26.37
C LEU A 15 59.29 -14.63 25.48
N TRP A 16 58.61 -15.70 25.82
CA TRP A 16 57.28 -16.01 25.28
C TRP A 16 56.30 -15.01 25.86
N SER A 17 55.93 -13.98 25.11
CA SER A 17 54.76 -13.18 25.43
C SER A 17 53.50 -13.98 25.10
N VAL A 18 52.89 -14.52 26.14
CA VAL A 18 51.51 -15.04 26.03
C VAL A 18 50.61 -13.83 25.84
N ALA A 19 50.17 -13.63 24.59
CA ALA A 19 49.09 -12.71 24.28
C ALA A 19 47.82 -13.29 24.90
N ILE A 20 47.43 -12.80 26.07
CA ILE A 20 46.11 -13.01 26.61
C ILE A 20 45.16 -12.25 25.68
N CYS A 21 44.51 -12.95 24.76
CA CYS A 21 43.33 -12.43 24.08
C CYS A 21 42.28 -12.15 25.17
N ALA A 22 42.21 -10.90 25.62
CA ALA A 22 41.05 -10.43 26.35
C ALA A 22 39.88 -10.54 25.39
N GLN A 23 39.00 -11.54 25.63
CA GLN A 23 37.70 -11.57 25.01
C GLN A 23 37.00 -10.25 25.32
N ALA A 24 36.66 -9.50 24.29
CA ALA A 24 35.76 -8.36 24.41
C ALA A 24 34.50 -8.82 25.16
N PRO A 25 34.02 -8.02 26.14
CA PRO A 25 32.77 -8.38 26.83
C PRO A 25 31.71 -8.64 25.78
N ASN A 26 31.01 -9.79 25.92
CA ASN A 26 29.86 -10.13 25.11
C ASN A 26 28.96 -8.90 24.96
N GLN A 27 28.93 -8.32 23.77
CA GLN A 27 27.85 -7.39 23.47
C GLN A 27 26.55 -8.17 23.71
N PRO A 28 25.62 -7.62 24.49
CA PRO A 28 24.32 -8.22 24.61
C PRO A 28 23.78 -8.42 23.19
N ALA A 29 23.30 -9.61 22.89
CA ALA A 29 22.62 -9.91 21.62
C ALA A 29 21.71 -8.71 21.33
N GLN A 30 21.82 -8.13 20.12
CA GLN A 30 20.93 -7.04 19.68
C GLN A 30 19.51 -7.54 19.95
N GLY A 31 18.89 -6.97 21.00
CA GLY A 31 17.54 -7.31 21.39
C GLY A 31 16.67 -7.19 20.16
N ALA A 32 15.78 -8.16 19.98
CA ALA A 32 14.74 -8.11 18.98
C ALA A 32 14.22 -6.68 18.95
N ALA A 33 14.24 -6.05 17.75
CA ALA A 33 13.78 -4.67 17.58
C ALA A 33 12.45 -4.56 18.31
N ASN A 34 12.38 -3.66 19.29
CA ASN A 34 11.15 -3.42 20.04
C ASN A 34 10.07 -3.22 19.00
N PRO A 35 8.98 -4.03 18.96
CA PRO A 35 7.96 -3.85 17.95
C PRO A 35 7.57 -2.38 17.99
N ALA A 36 7.66 -1.68 16.87
CA ALA A 36 7.40 -0.25 16.79
C ALA A 36 6.09 0.02 17.53
N TYR A 37 6.14 0.87 18.57
CA TYR A 37 4.95 1.22 19.35
C TYR A 37 3.85 1.67 18.41
N VAL A 38 2.81 0.90 18.29
CA VAL A 38 1.60 1.26 17.56
C VAL A 38 0.62 1.83 18.60
N PRO A 39 0.31 3.13 18.54
CA PRO A 39 -0.61 3.74 19.52
C PRO A 39 -1.96 3.02 19.48
N PRO A 40 -2.68 2.95 20.62
CA PRO A 40 -4.05 2.44 20.63
C PRO A 40 -4.93 3.14 19.61
N SER A 41 -5.89 2.43 19.06
CA SER A 41 -6.90 2.99 18.17
C SER A 41 -8.18 3.29 18.93
N TRP A 42 -8.93 4.25 18.41
CA TRP A 42 -10.22 4.66 18.96
C TRP A 42 -11.15 5.14 17.84
N ASP A 43 -12.42 5.36 18.19
CA ASP A 43 -13.39 6.00 17.32
C ASP A 43 -13.05 7.48 17.13
N THR A 44 -13.31 7.99 15.94
CA THR A 44 -13.27 9.43 15.65
C THR A 44 -14.62 9.88 15.12
N TYR A 45 -14.79 11.19 14.91
CA TYR A 45 -16.04 11.77 14.43
C TYR A 45 -15.80 12.62 13.20
N THR A 46 -16.71 12.51 12.23
CA THR A 46 -16.59 13.23 10.97
C THR A 46 -16.97 14.71 11.13
N PRO A 47 -16.32 15.62 10.38
CA PRO A 47 -16.91 16.92 10.08
C PRO A 47 -18.12 16.73 9.15
N ASN A 48 -18.93 17.78 9.01
CA ASN A 48 -19.94 17.77 7.96
C ASN A 48 -19.29 18.02 6.59
N ILE A 49 -19.30 17.02 5.73
CA ILE A 49 -18.86 17.14 4.32
C ILE A 49 -20.11 16.93 3.45
N PRO A 50 -20.70 18.01 2.88
CA PRO A 50 -21.99 17.94 2.20
C PRO A 50 -22.04 16.87 1.09
N GLY A 51 -23.05 16.01 1.15
CA GLY A 51 -23.24 14.91 0.20
C GLY A 51 -22.28 13.74 0.36
N VAL A 52 -21.37 13.79 1.33
CA VAL A 52 -20.37 12.74 1.63
C VAL A 52 -20.69 12.08 2.96
N VAL A 53 -20.66 12.86 4.04
CA VAL A 53 -20.87 12.38 5.41
C VAL A 53 -21.47 13.47 6.28
N ALA A 54 -22.40 13.11 7.16
CA ALA A 54 -22.95 14.06 8.14
C ALA A 54 -21.95 14.35 9.25
N GLY A 55 -21.96 15.57 9.77
CA GLY A 55 -21.15 15.94 10.92
C GLY A 55 -21.51 15.13 12.16
N GLY A 56 -20.50 14.67 12.91
CA GLY A 56 -20.68 13.85 14.10
C GLY A 56 -20.95 12.37 13.83
N THR A 57 -20.90 11.92 12.55
CA THR A 57 -20.94 10.47 12.26
C THR A 57 -19.70 9.80 12.82
N THR A 58 -19.88 8.70 13.54
CA THR A 58 -18.78 7.93 14.13
C THR A 58 -17.99 7.19 13.05
N VAL A 59 -16.68 7.36 13.05
CA VAL A 59 -15.72 6.48 12.38
C VAL A 59 -15.41 5.37 13.39
N GLU A 60 -16.17 4.29 13.31
CA GLU A 60 -16.20 3.21 14.31
C GLU A 60 -15.00 2.28 14.13
N LEU A 61 -14.24 2.06 15.21
CA LEU A 61 -13.19 1.05 15.24
C LEU A 61 -13.80 -0.35 15.29
N ILE A 62 -13.50 -1.18 14.29
CA ILE A 62 -13.90 -2.59 14.26
C ILE A 62 -12.90 -3.42 15.09
N THR A 63 -11.60 -3.22 14.84
CA THR A 63 -10.51 -3.91 15.54
C THR A 63 -9.18 -3.23 15.26
N ASP A 64 -8.22 -3.35 16.17
CA ASP A 64 -6.82 -2.93 16.01
C ASP A 64 -5.82 -4.09 16.24
N GLN A 65 -6.31 -5.33 16.20
CA GLN A 65 -5.54 -6.55 16.45
C GLN A 65 -5.18 -7.28 15.14
N LEU A 66 -4.90 -6.51 14.06
CA LEU A 66 -4.58 -7.04 12.74
C LEU A 66 -3.09 -6.90 12.44
N ASN A 67 -2.59 -7.62 11.45
CA ASN A 67 -1.18 -7.62 11.10
C ASN A 67 -0.96 -7.19 9.63
N GLY A 68 -0.72 -5.90 9.42
CA GLY A 68 -0.42 -5.33 8.10
C GLY A 68 -1.65 -5.34 7.18
N THR A 69 -2.50 -4.32 7.30
CA THR A 69 -3.80 -4.26 6.63
C THR A 69 -3.73 -3.44 5.34
N GLU A 70 -4.20 -4.02 4.21
CA GLU A 70 -4.20 -3.41 2.88
C GLU A 70 -5.34 -3.94 1.99
N GLY A 71 -5.44 -3.40 0.77
CA GLY A 71 -6.21 -3.90 -0.35
C GLY A 71 -7.66 -4.27 -0.07
N PRO A 72 -8.50 -3.43 0.55
CA PRO A 72 -9.89 -3.75 0.81
C PRO A 72 -10.70 -3.75 -0.48
N VAL A 73 -11.61 -4.72 -0.62
CA VAL A 73 -12.61 -4.79 -1.69
C VAL A 73 -13.94 -5.33 -1.15
N ALA A 74 -15.05 -4.85 -1.74
CA ALA A 74 -16.36 -5.41 -1.45
C ALA A 74 -16.56 -6.77 -2.15
N LEU A 75 -17.03 -7.77 -1.40
CA LEU A 75 -17.52 -9.01 -1.97
C LEU A 75 -18.92 -8.81 -2.57
N PRO A 76 -19.36 -9.68 -3.49
CA PRO A 76 -20.71 -9.58 -4.09
C PRO A 76 -21.86 -9.63 -3.09
N ASP A 77 -21.65 -10.22 -1.93
CA ASP A 77 -22.63 -10.27 -0.82
C ASP A 77 -22.62 -9.04 0.09
N GLY A 78 -21.85 -8.00 -0.27
CA GLY A 78 -21.71 -6.75 0.47
C GLY A 78 -20.76 -6.81 1.66
N THR A 79 -20.13 -7.94 1.96
CA THR A 79 -19.11 -8.02 3.00
C THR A 79 -17.77 -7.50 2.51
N LEU A 80 -16.83 -7.20 3.41
CA LEU A 80 -15.50 -6.71 3.08
C LEU A 80 -14.49 -7.85 3.04
N LEU A 81 -13.65 -7.86 2.02
CA LEU A 81 -12.41 -8.63 1.96
C LEU A 81 -11.23 -7.66 1.99
N PHE A 82 -10.18 -7.99 2.73
CA PHE A 82 -8.94 -7.19 2.79
C PHE A 82 -7.73 -8.08 3.07
N THR A 83 -6.55 -7.54 2.88
CA THR A 83 -5.30 -8.27 3.09
C THR A 83 -4.73 -8.04 4.48
N GLN A 84 -4.13 -9.06 5.07
CA GLN A 84 -3.25 -8.97 6.22
C GLN A 84 -1.85 -9.46 5.80
N GLY A 85 -1.05 -8.55 5.22
CA GLY A 85 0.25 -8.90 4.64
C GLY A 85 1.23 -9.54 5.63
N GLY A 86 1.26 -9.07 6.88
CA GLY A 86 2.10 -9.63 7.93
C GLY A 86 1.61 -10.99 8.44
N ALA A 87 0.30 -11.25 8.41
CA ALA A 87 -0.29 -12.56 8.70
C ALA A 87 -0.34 -13.47 7.47
N ARG A 88 0.00 -12.96 6.27
CA ARG A 88 -0.01 -13.66 4.99
C ARG A 88 -1.36 -14.29 4.67
N GLN A 89 -2.42 -13.52 4.81
CA GLN A 89 -3.78 -13.98 4.55
C GLN A 89 -4.69 -12.88 3.99
N LEU A 90 -5.76 -13.31 3.33
CA LEU A 90 -6.92 -12.47 3.07
C LEU A 90 -7.95 -12.72 4.17
N THR A 91 -8.52 -11.64 4.69
CA THR A 91 -9.49 -11.67 5.80
C THR A 91 -10.79 -11.06 5.36
N ARG A 92 -11.90 -11.70 5.71
CA ARG A 92 -13.26 -11.22 5.50
C ARG A 92 -13.82 -10.64 6.79
N ILE A 93 -14.48 -9.48 6.67
CA ILE A 93 -15.36 -8.94 7.71
C ILE A 93 -16.80 -9.14 7.22
N ASP A 94 -17.61 -9.88 7.98
CA ASP A 94 -19.02 -10.09 7.67
C ASP A 94 -19.88 -8.89 8.11
N LYS A 95 -21.19 -8.95 7.81
CA LYS A 95 -22.16 -7.89 8.16
C LYS A 95 -22.29 -7.62 9.66
N ASN A 96 -21.82 -8.53 10.50
CA ASN A 96 -21.86 -8.41 11.96
C ASN A 96 -20.50 -7.95 12.52
N GLY A 97 -19.52 -7.62 11.67
CA GLY A 97 -18.17 -7.25 12.07
C GLY A 97 -17.27 -8.43 12.43
N LYS A 98 -17.73 -9.68 12.23
CA LYS A 98 -16.94 -10.87 12.55
C LYS A 98 -15.89 -11.12 11.49
N LEU A 99 -14.65 -11.32 11.94
CA LEU A 99 -13.51 -11.64 11.09
C LEU A 99 -13.41 -13.15 10.85
N SER A 100 -13.01 -13.51 9.64
CA SER A 100 -12.65 -14.89 9.27
C SER A 100 -11.58 -14.90 8.20
N THR A 101 -10.72 -15.91 8.19
CA THR A 101 -9.73 -16.12 7.12
C THR A 101 -10.45 -16.56 5.84
N PHE A 102 -10.16 -15.89 4.73
CA PHE A 102 -10.70 -16.20 3.40
C PHE A 102 -9.71 -17.01 2.56
N LEU A 103 -8.43 -16.61 2.57
CA LEU A 103 -7.35 -17.28 1.86
C LEU A 103 -6.05 -17.13 2.63
N GLU A 104 -5.24 -18.18 2.69
CA GLU A 104 -3.95 -18.21 3.39
C GLU A 104 -2.76 -18.24 2.43
N ASN A 105 -1.57 -18.00 2.97
CA ASN A 105 -0.28 -18.09 2.29
C ASN A 105 -0.09 -17.11 1.14
N ILE A 106 -0.67 -15.91 1.26
CA ILE A 106 -0.56 -14.80 0.32
C ILE A 106 -0.16 -13.50 1.05
N GLN A 107 0.80 -12.77 0.50
CA GLN A 107 1.21 -11.45 0.99
C GLN A 107 0.80 -10.38 -0.04
N SER A 108 -0.45 -9.98 0.02
CA SER A 108 -1.03 -9.05 -0.96
C SER A 108 -1.11 -7.61 -0.42
N GLY A 109 -0.99 -6.63 -1.31
CA GLY A 109 -1.27 -5.21 -1.07
C GLY A 109 -2.50 -4.72 -1.84
N GLY A 110 -2.85 -5.36 -2.96
CA GLY A 110 -3.96 -4.94 -3.82
C GLY A 110 -4.86 -6.09 -4.26
N LEU A 111 -6.16 -5.87 -4.22
CA LEU A 111 -7.19 -6.82 -4.65
C LEU A 111 -8.13 -6.17 -5.67
N GLY A 112 -8.68 -6.98 -6.58
CA GLY A 112 -9.72 -6.56 -7.51
C GLY A 112 -10.48 -7.75 -8.08
N PHE A 113 -11.71 -7.52 -8.53
CA PHE A 113 -12.48 -8.54 -9.24
C PHE A 113 -12.49 -8.25 -10.73
N ASP A 114 -12.33 -9.30 -11.52
CA ASP A 114 -12.55 -9.20 -12.95
C ASP A 114 -14.04 -9.31 -13.32
N PRO A 115 -14.43 -9.03 -14.58
CA PRO A 115 -15.82 -9.12 -15.00
C PRO A 115 -16.46 -10.53 -14.90
N LYS A 116 -15.63 -11.55 -14.73
CA LYS A 116 -16.09 -12.93 -14.50
C LYS A 116 -16.25 -13.27 -13.02
N GLY A 117 -16.07 -12.29 -12.14
CA GLY A 117 -16.14 -12.47 -10.69
C GLY A 117 -14.95 -13.22 -10.08
N ARG A 118 -13.82 -13.32 -10.81
CA ARG A 118 -12.59 -13.92 -10.29
C ARG A 118 -11.81 -12.89 -9.50
N LEU A 119 -11.32 -13.27 -8.32
CA LEU A 119 -10.46 -12.40 -7.51
C LEU A 119 -9.05 -12.39 -8.07
N ILE A 120 -8.57 -11.20 -8.39
CA ILE A 120 -7.19 -10.93 -8.75
C ILE A 120 -6.50 -10.31 -7.54
N ALA A 121 -5.30 -10.77 -7.25
CA ALA A 121 -4.45 -10.24 -6.19
C ALA A 121 -3.01 -10.16 -6.66
N ASN A 122 -2.27 -9.17 -6.19
CA ASN A 122 -0.82 -9.29 -6.22
C ASN A 122 -0.36 -10.18 -5.07
N ASP A 123 0.77 -10.85 -5.23
CA ASP A 123 1.46 -11.57 -4.17
C ASP A 123 2.90 -11.08 -4.09
N ASN A 124 3.29 -10.55 -2.95
CA ASN A 124 4.64 -10.05 -2.68
C ASN A 124 5.46 -11.01 -1.81
N THR A 125 4.99 -12.26 -1.65
CA THR A 125 5.76 -13.29 -0.97
C THR A 125 7.10 -13.49 -1.69
N PRO A 126 8.25 -13.44 -0.98
CA PRO A 126 9.55 -13.69 -1.59
C PRO A 126 9.59 -14.97 -2.42
N GLY A 127 10.03 -14.84 -3.68
CA GLY A 127 10.07 -15.94 -4.66
C GLY A 127 8.74 -16.24 -5.37
N LYS A 128 7.65 -15.49 -5.03
CA LYS A 128 6.33 -15.62 -5.66
C LYS A 128 5.75 -14.31 -6.13
N GLN A 129 6.58 -13.24 -6.21
CA GLN A 129 6.09 -11.93 -6.61
C GLN A 129 5.40 -12.02 -7.97
N GLY A 130 4.17 -11.53 -8.02
CA GLY A 130 3.36 -11.62 -9.23
C GLY A 130 1.96 -11.04 -9.03
N ILE A 131 1.15 -11.10 -10.08
CA ILE A 131 -0.28 -10.82 -10.07
C ILE A 131 -1.00 -12.07 -10.57
N TYR A 132 -1.96 -12.52 -9.80
CA TYR A 132 -2.60 -13.82 -9.98
C TYR A 132 -4.12 -13.70 -9.90
N VAL A 133 -4.83 -14.57 -10.63
CA VAL A 133 -6.18 -14.96 -10.26
C VAL A 133 -6.04 -15.95 -9.09
N VAL A 134 -6.61 -15.64 -7.94
CA VAL A 134 -6.46 -16.44 -6.71
C VAL A 134 -7.75 -17.11 -6.24
N TYR A 135 -8.88 -16.75 -6.82
CA TYR A 135 -10.20 -17.30 -6.49
C TYR A 135 -11.14 -17.19 -7.70
N PRO A 136 -12.11 -18.10 -7.91
CA PRO A 136 -12.37 -19.30 -7.10
C PRO A 136 -11.34 -20.40 -7.28
N LYS A 137 -11.33 -21.37 -6.36
CA LYS A 137 -10.47 -22.56 -6.45
C LYS A 137 -10.71 -23.29 -7.78
N GLY A 138 -9.60 -23.59 -8.48
CA GLY A 138 -9.59 -24.19 -9.81
C GLY A 138 -9.59 -23.17 -10.96
N ALA A 139 -9.67 -21.88 -10.67
CA ALA A 139 -9.51 -20.81 -11.65
C ALA A 139 -8.17 -20.07 -11.54
N GLU A 140 -7.28 -20.56 -10.66
CA GLU A 140 -5.98 -19.93 -10.39
C GLU A 140 -5.17 -19.80 -11.67
N LYS A 141 -4.61 -18.63 -11.89
CA LYS A 141 -3.82 -18.32 -13.07
C LYS A 141 -2.79 -17.25 -12.76
N THR A 142 -1.55 -17.47 -13.19
CA THR A 142 -0.53 -16.41 -13.24
C THR A 142 -0.87 -15.46 -14.38
N LEU A 143 -0.98 -14.17 -14.07
CA LEU A 143 -1.12 -13.11 -15.08
C LEU A 143 0.26 -12.57 -15.45
N VAL A 144 1.04 -12.17 -14.45
CA VAL A 144 2.47 -11.80 -14.55
C VAL A 144 3.21 -12.26 -13.30
N ASP A 145 4.50 -12.53 -13.43
CA ASP A 145 5.39 -12.86 -12.31
C ASP A 145 6.80 -12.31 -12.56
N GLN A 146 7.74 -12.63 -11.69
CA GLN A 146 9.14 -12.19 -11.78
C GLN A 146 9.86 -12.61 -13.09
N LYS A 147 9.32 -13.53 -13.87
CA LYS A 147 9.85 -13.91 -15.18
C LYS A 147 9.31 -13.03 -16.31
N THR A 148 8.30 -12.23 -16.01
CA THR A 148 7.69 -11.32 -16.99
C THR A 148 8.58 -10.08 -17.11
N PRO A 149 9.09 -9.74 -18.30
CA PRO A 149 9.93 -8.55 -18.50
C PRO A 149 9.24 -7.27 -18.01
N GLY A 150 9.95 -6.49 -17.19
CA GLY A 150 9.44 -5.23 -16.64
C GLY A 150 8.60 -5.36 -15.36
N PHE A 151 8.27 -6.59 -14.94
CA PHE A 151 7.64 -6.81 -13.63
C PHE A 151 8.68 -7.09 -12.56
N MET A 152 8.54 -6.47 -11.40
CA MET A 152 9.36 -6.76 -10.22
C MET A 152 8.49 -7.00 -8.99
N GLN A 153 7.77 -5.99 -8.55
CA GLN A 153 6.89 -6.05 -7.39
C GLN A 153 5.79 -5.01 -7.54
N SER A 154 4.55 -5.37 -7.23
CA SER A 154 3.42 -4.45 -7.28
C SER A 154 2.91 -4.10 -5.89
N ASN A 155 2.30 -2.91 -5.77
CA ASN A 155 1.67 -2.44 -4.53
C ASN A 155 0.14 -2.53 -4.61
N ASP A 156 -0.52 -1.69 -5.37
CA ASP A 156 -1.99 -1.68 -5.51
C ASP A 156 -2.40 -2.01 -6.95
N ILE A 157 -3.65 -2.47 -7.13
CA ILE A 157 -4.20 -2.82 -8.43
C ILE A 157 -5.60 -2.25 -8.62
N VAL A 158 -5.97 -1.99 -9.88
CA VAL A 158 -7.36 -1.77 -10.28
C VAL A 158 -7.65 -2.55 -11.55
N VAL A 159 -8.81 -3.21 -11.59
CA VAL A 159 -9.25 -4.00 -12.74
C VAL A 159 -10.28 -3.20 -13.55
N ASP A 160 -10.06 -3.07 -14.86
CA ASP A 160 -10.99 -2.40 -15.78
C ASP A 160 -12.18 -3.32 -16.15
N LYS A 161 -13.25 -2.74 -16.70
CA LYS A 161 -14.47 -3.48 -17.10
C LYS A 161 -14.25 -4.51 -18.20
N ARG A 162 -13.10 -4.52 -18.86
CA ARG A 162 -12.72 -5.51 -19.88
C ARG A 162 -11.91 -6.67 -19.27
N GLY A 163 -11.45 -6.50 -18.01
CA GLY A 163 -10.60 -7.47 -17.30
C GLY A 163 -9.10 -7.18 -17.42
N GLY A 164 -8.71 -6.01 -17.94
CA GLY A 164 -7.34 -5.53 -17.88
C GLY A 164 -6.98 -5.06 -16.46
N VAL A 165 -5.72 -5.17 -16.07
CA VAL A 165 -5.26 -4.87 -14.72
C VAL A 165 -4.19 -3.80 -14.75
N TYR A 166 -4.48 -2.62 -14.20
CA TYR A 166 -3.47 -1.62 -13.88
C TYR A 166 -2.90 -1.89 -12.50
N PHE A 167 -1.60 -1.70 -12.33
CA PHE A 167 -0.92 -1.91 -11.07
C PHE A 167 0.24 -0.94 -10.89
N THR A 168 0.51 -0.56 -9.66
CA THR A 168 1.63 0.32 -9.32
C THR A 168 2.86 -0.49 -8.92
N GLN A 169 4.04 -0.03 -9.35
CA GLN A 169 5.36 -0.54 -8.97
C GLN A 169 6.16 0.59 -8.30
N PRO A 170 6.07 0.75 -6.97
CA PRO A 170 6.66 1.89 -6.26
C PRO A 170 8.18 2.01 -6.42
N GLU A 171 8.89 0.89 -6.36
CA GLU A 171 10.35 0.88 -6.45
C GLU A 171 10.87 1.09 -7.89
N GLN A 172 10.02 0.85 -8.89
CA GLN A 172 10.30 1.10 -10.31
C GLN A 172 9.77 2.45 -10.79
N ALA A 173 9.09 3.21 -9.91
CA ALA A 173 8.54 4.53 -10.20
C ALA A 173 7.57 4.55 -11.39
N ASN A 174 6.80 3.45 -11.60
CA ASN A 174 5.96 3.29 -12.78
C ASN A 174 4.62 2.59 -12.51
N VAL A 175 3.75 2.60 -13.51
CA VAL A 175 2.49 1.85 -13.56
C VAL A 175 2.54 0.88 -14.72
N GLY A 176 2.23 -0.38 -14.42
CA GLY A 176 2.06 -1.43 -15.42
C GLY A 176 0.59 -1.67 -15.77
N TYR A 177 0.37 -2.26 -16.94
CA TYR A 177 -0.94 -2.73 -17.40
C TYR A 177 -0.83 -4.13 -18.00
N ILE A 178 -1.68 -5.03 -17.54
CA ILE A 178 -1.87 -6.37 -18.10
C ILE A 178 -3.14 -6.32 -18.94
N PRO A 179 -3.08 -6.63 -20.24
CA PRO A 179 -4.28 -6.61 -21.10
C PRO A 179 -5.27 -7.72 -20.71
N PRO A 180 -6.55 -7.60 -21.10
CA PRO A 180 -7.60 -8.55 -20.74
C PRO A 180 -7.35 -10.01 -21.15
N ASP A 181 -6.57 -10.24 -22.19
CA ASP A 181 -6.17 -11.59 -22.64
C ASP A 181 -5.08 -12.20 -21.76
N GLY A 182 -4.49 -11.42 -20.85
CA GLY A 182 -3.46 -11.83 -19.92
C GLY A 182 -2.14 -12.22 -20.58
N LYS A 183 -1.85 -11.67 -21.77
CA LYS A 183 -0.61 -11.94 -22.50
C LYS A 183 0.43 -10.86 -22.24
N GLY A 184 1.21 -11.06 -21.17
CA GLY A 184 2.27 -10.15 -20.77
C GLY A 184 1.76 -8.86 -20.14
N MET A 185 2.61 -7.85 -20.10
CA MET A 185 2.30 -6.51 -19.59
C MET A 185 3.02 -5.44 -20.39
N LYS A 186 2.58 -4.20 -20.22
CA LYS A 186 3.30 -3.01 -20.70
C LYS A 186 3.40 -1.98 -19.57
N ILE A 187 4.46 -1.19 -19.54
CA ILE A 187 4.56 0.00 -18.70
C ILE A 187 3.76 1.10 -19.40
N VAL A 188 2.83 1.72 -18.67
CA VAL A 188 1.91 2.72 -19.24
C VAL A 188 2.13 4.12 -18.68
N ALA A 189 2.74 4.26 -17.50
CA ALA A 189 3.16 5.53 -16.94
C ALA A 189 4.49 5.37 -16.18
N GLU A 190 5.35 6.37 -16.27
CA GLU A 190 6.69 6.38 -15.67
C GLU A 190 6.97 7.69 -14.95
N ASN A 191 8.11 7.76 -14.26
CA ASN A 191 8.59 8.96 -13.57
C ASN A 191 7.59 9.49 -12.53
N ILE A 192 7.00 8.58 -11.76
CA ILE A 192 6.21 8.86 -10.57
C ILE A 192 7.10 8.61 -9.36
N THR A 193 7.21 9.56 -8.44
CA THR A 193 8.21 9.48 -7.36
C THR A 193 8.06 8.21 -6.52
N ARG A 194 6.81 7.88 -6.12
CA ARG A 194 6.44 6.61 -5.49
C ARG A 194 4.96 6.31 -5.75
N PRO A 195 4.63 5.70 -6.89
CA PRO A 195 3.25 5.33 -7.18
C PRO A 195 2.76 4.33 -6.13
N ASN A 196 1.56 4.54 -5.59
CA ASN A 196 0.97 3.74 -4.54
C ASN A 196 -0.47 3.37 -4.93
N GLY A 197 -1.49 3.90 -4.25
CA GLY A 197 -2.87 3.62 -4.58
C GLY A 197 -3.24 3.97 -6.02
N ILE A 198 -4.11 3.18 -6.61
CA ILE A 198 -4.56 3.34 -7.99
C ILE A 198 -6.06 3.05 -8.10
N THR A 199 -6.78 3.88 -8.86
CA THR A 199 -8.19 3.67 -9.19
C THR A 199 -8.55 4.32 -10.52
N MET A 200 -9.77 4.09 -11.00
CA MET A 200 -10.27 4.69 -12.25
C MET A 200 -11.55 5.48 -11.99
N SER A 201 -11.82 6.47 -12.84
CA SER A 201 -13.15 7.11 -12.88
C SER A 201 -14.26 6.10 -13.18
N ALA A 202 -15.50 6.45 -12.88
CA ALA A 202 -16.65 5.57 -13.10
C ALA A 202 -16.84 5.16 -14.58
N ASP A 203 -16.53 6.05 -15.50
CA ASP A 203 -16.57 5.80 -16.96
C ASP A 203 -15.28 5.17 -17.49
N GLU A 204 -14.28 4.95 -16.62
CA GLU A 204 -12.96 4.37 -16.91
C GLU A 204 -12.12 5.17 -17.94
N LYS A 205 -12.42 6.45 -18.11
CA LYS A 205 -11.64 7.31 -19.00
C LYS A 205 -10.45 7.97 -18.32
N ILE A 206 -10.42 7.98 -16.97
CA ILE A 206 -9.35 8.57 -16.18
C ILE A 206 -8.78 7.50 -15.24
N LEU A 207 -7.46 7.35 -15.27
CA LEU A 207 -6.71 6.59 -14.29
C LEU A 207 -6.13 7.55 -13.25
N TYR A 208 -6.45 7.35 -11.98
CA TYR A 208 -5.90 8.10 -10.85
C TYR A 208 -4.79 7.30 -10.19
N VAL A 209 -3.66 7.95 -9.92
CA VAL A 209 -2.49 7.33 -9.28
C VAL A 209 -1.98 8.23 -8.16
N ASN A 210 -1.94 7.71 -6.95
CA ASN A 210 -1.30 8.37 -5.83
C ASN A 210 0.22 8.35 -5.97
N ASP A 211 0.85 9.50 -5.75
CA ASP A 211 2.29 9.61 -5.53
C ASP A 211 2.55 9.88 -4.03
N SER A 212 2.86 8.83 -3.27
CA SER A 212 3.01 8.94 -1.81
C SER A 212 4.21 9.79 -1.37
N ARG A 213 5.09 10.14 -2.30
CA ARG A 213 6.25 11.03 -2.08
C ARG A 213 6.22 12.28 -2.95
N GLY A 214 5.12 12.46 -3.68
CA GLY A 214 4.81 13.67 -4.43
C GLY A 214 3.83 14.56 -3.67
N GLU A 215 3.49 15.69 -4.29
CA GLU A 215 2.54 16.67 -3.76
C GLU A 215 1.15 16.56 -4.36
N TYR A 216 0.98 15.73 -5.39
CA TYR A 216 -0.24 15.68 -6.20
C TYR A 216 -0.72 14.26 -6.43
N LEU A 217 -2.04 14.08 -6.32
CA LEU A 217 -2.73 12.97 -6.98
C LEU A 217 -2.63 13.20 -8.50
N LEU A 218 -2.16 12.18 -9.21
CA LEU A 218 -1.98 12.22 -10.66
C LEU A 218 -3.21 11.67 -11.37
N ALA A 219 -3.51 12.22 -12.55
CA ALA A 219 -4.53 11.70 -13.45
C ALA A 219 -3.97 11.53 -14.87
N TYR A 220 -4.47 10.51 -15.55
CA TYR A 220 -4.11 10.16 -16.91
C TYR A 220 -5.37 9.83 -17.71
N ASP A 221 -5.38 10.14 -19.01
CA ASP A 221 -6.47 9.73 -19.90
C ASP A 221 -6.21 8.31 -20.41
N VAL A 222 -7.18 7.42 -20.21
CA VAL A 222 -7.10 5.99 -20.59
C VAL A 222 -7.48 5.84 -22.06
N GLN A 223 -6.65 5.11 -22.81
CA GLN A 223 -6.85 4.81 -24.21
C GLN A 223 -7.52 3.44 -24.41
N PRO A 224 -8.15 3.19 -25.58
CA PRO A 224 -8.82 1.92 -25.85
C PRO A 224 -7.93 0.68 -25.73
N ASP A 225 -6.63 0.80 -25.98
CA ASP A 225 -5.65 -0.28 -25.85
C ASP A 225 -5.10 -0.45 -24.42
N GLY A 226 -5.60 0.32 -23.45
CA GLY A 226 -5.15 0.35 -22.05
C GLY A 226 -3.87 1.16 -21.81
N SER A 227 -3.29 1.81 -22.84
CA SER A 227 -2.26 2.82 -22.60
C SER A 227 -2.86 4.07 -21.97
N VAL A 228 -2.01 4.93 -21.38
CA VAL A 228 -2.47 6.18 -20.80
C VAL A 228 -1.68 7.35 -21.36
N THR A 229 -2.35 8.50 -21.46
CA THR A 229 -1.79 9.74 -22.01
C THR A 229 -2.14 10.92 -21.11
N ASN A 230 -1.70 12.11 -21.48
CA ASN A 230 -2.11 13.37 -20.86
C ASN A 230 -1.98 13.37 -19.32
N ARG A 231 -0.76 13.01 -18.82
CA ARG A 231 -0.43 13.12 -17.39
C ARG A 231 -0.67 14.53 -16.90
N ARG A 232 -1.40 14.66 -15.78
CA ARG A 232 -1.66 15.94 -15.15
C ARG A 232 -1.77 15.81 -13.62
N ASN A 233 -1.52 16.90 -12.93
CA ASN A 233 -1.81 17.04 -11.52
C ASN A 233 -3.33 17.21 -11.37
N PHE A 234 -3.99 16.20 -10.81
CA PHE A 234 -5.45 16.26 -10.59
C PHE A 234 -5.79 17.20 -9.43
N THR A 235 -5.12 16.99 -8.29
CA THR A 235 -5.27 17.84 -7.11
C THR A 235 -4.01 17.79 -6.25
N LYS A 236 -3.73 18.90 -5.54
CA LYS A 236 -2.72 18.90 -4.51
C LYS A 236 -3.29 18.26 -3.24
N TYR A 237 -2.50 17.39 -2.61
CA TYR A 237 -2.90 16.82 -1.32
C TYR A 237 -3.05 17.91 -0.26
N ASP A 238 -4.06 17.78 0.58
CA ASP A 238 -4.18 18.56 1.80
C ASP A 238 -3.22 17.98 2.86
N GLN A 239 -2.47 18.87 3.54
CA GLN A 239 -1.54 18.50 4.61
C GLN A 239 -0.43 17.52 4.18
N ILE A 240 0.53 18.03 3.45
CA ILE A 240 1.76 17.33 3.10
C ILE A 240 2.76 17.50 4.25
N ASN A 241 3.37 16.40 4.70
CA ASN A 241 4.47 16.47 5.64
C ASN A 241 5.76 16.83 4.90
N THR A 242 6.32 18.00 5.19
CA THR A 242 7.57 18.51 4.60
C THR A 242 8.75 18.48 5.57
N SER A 243 8.56 17.99 6.81
CA SER A 243 9.63 17.97 7.81
C SER A 243 10.68 16.92 7.47
N ALA A 244 11.96 17.25 7.78
CA ALA A 244 13.08 16.31 7.66
C ALA A 244 12.90 15.03 8.54
N ALA A 245 12.03 15.08 9.55
CA ALA A 245 11.64 13.96 10.39
C ALA A 245 10.56 13.07 9.75
N GLY A 246 9.95 13.48 8.66
CA GLY A 246 8.84 12.81 7.97
C GLY A 246 9.24 11.63 7.11
N GLY A 247 10.23 10.87 7.50
CA GLY A 247 10.45 9.60 6.85
C GLY A 247 11.86 9.36 6.38
N ASP A 248 12.67 8.93 7.28
CA ASP A 248 13.84 8.13 6.93
C ASP A 248 13.35 6.75 6.48
N VAL A 249 13.21 6.58 5.18
CA VAL A 249 12.74 5.33 4.56
C VAL A 249 13.95 4.51 4.08
N GLY A 250 14.88 4.29 4.96
CA GLY A 250 16.06 3.48 4.73
C GLY A 250 17.30 4.24 4.30
N PRO A 251 18.48 3.61 4.38
CA PRO A 251 19.75 4.25 4.09
C PRO A 251 19.80 4.75 2.64
N GLY A 252 19.95 6.04 2.47
CA GLY A 252 20.16 6.68 1.16
C GLY A 252 18.94 7.38 0.54
N LEU A 253 17.74 7.20 1.08
CA LEU A 253 16.53 7.80 0.52
C LEU A 253 15.98 8.90 1.45
N ARG A 254 16.53 10.12 1.32
CA ARG A 254 16.00 11.29 2.01
C ARG A 254 14.92 11.95 1.16
N TYR A 255 13.65 11.69 1.50
CA TYR A 255 12.54 12.38 0.89
C TYR A 255 12.13 13.58 1.75
N LYS A 256 12.16 14.77 1.14
CA LYS A 256 11.75 16.01 1.80
C LYS A 256 10.24 16.16 1.93
N VAL A 257 9.48 15.36 1.19
CA VAL A 257 8.02 15.46 1.10
C VAL A 257 7.41 14.06 1.24
N THR A 258 6.38 13.93 2.04
CA THR A 258 5.49 12.77 2.04
C THR A 258 4.06 13.22 2.18
N SER A 259 3.21 12.81 1.24
CA SER A 259 1.77 13.00 1.30
C SER A 259 1.08 11.90 2.11
N CYS A 260 1.78 10.82 2.45
CA CYS A 260 1.22 9.57 2.94
C CYS A 260 0.09 9.03 2.04
N ALA A 261 -0.06 9.57 0.82
CA ALA A 261 -1.10 9.15 -0.09
C ALA A 261 -0.94 7.68 -0.44
N ASP A 262 -1.96 6.90 -0.13
CA ASP A 262 -1.95 5.45 -0.23
C ASP A 262 -3.17 4.99 -1.05
N GLY A 263 -4.06 4.18 -0.57
CA GLY A 263 -5.20 3.69 -1.33
C GLY A 263 -6.19 4.77 -1.80
N LEU A 264 -6.97 4.43 -2.81
CA LEU A 264 -7.99 5.27 -3.44
C LEU A 264 -9.32 4.53 -3.58
N ALA A 265 -10.43 5.25 -3.44
CA ALA A 265 -11.77 4.79 -3.83
C ALA A 265 -12.54 5.91 -4.53
N ILE A 266 -13.63 5.56 -5.22
CA ILE A 266 -14.55 6.55 -5.80
C ILE A 266 -16.00 6.27 -5.40
N ASP A 267 -16.81 7.33 -5.33
CA ASP A 267 -18.25 7.21 -5.16
C ASP A 267 -19.01 7.33 -6.51
N LYS A 268 -20.31 7.12 -6.46
CA LYS A 268 -21.17 7.16 -7.65
C LYS A 268 -21.26 8.55 -8.30
N GLU A 269 -20.95 9.62 -7.55
CA GLU A 269 -20.86 10.99 -8.05
C GLU A 269 -19.48 11.32 -8.64
N GLY A 270 -18.55 10.35 -8.64
CA GLY A 270 -17.20 10.51 -9.14
C GLY A 270 -16.25 11.28 -8.22
N ARG A 271 -16.61 11.44 -6.93
CA ARG A 271 -15.68 11.99 -5.94
C ARG A 271 -14.59 10.97 -5.63
N VAL A 272 -13.37 11.47 -5.48
CA VAL A 272 -12.20 10.64 -5.18
C VAL A 272 -11.90 10.72 -3.68
N TYR A 273 -11.77 9.56 -3.06
CA TYR A 273 -11.41 9.38 -1.66
C TYR A 273 -9.97 8.88 -1.60
N ASN A 274 -9.12 9.63 -0.91
CA ASN A 274 -7.70 9.38 -0.81
C ASN A 274 -7.28 9.12 0.64
N ALA A 275 -6.67 7.98 0.92
CA ALA A 275 -5.99 7.74 2.19
C ALA A 275 -4.75 8.63 2.27
N GLY A 276 -4.70 9.51 3.26
CA GLY A 276 -3.63 10.48 3.46
C GLY A 276 -3.05 10.43 4.87
N CYS A 277 -2.15 11.37 5.19
CA CYS A 277 -1.50 11.43 6.50
C CYS A 277 -2.48 11.57 7.67
N ASN A 278 -3.57 12.34 7.51
CA ASN A 278 -4.46 12.76 8.60
C ASN A 278 -5.88 12.20 8.47
N GLY A 279 -6.07 11.19 7.67
CA GLY A 279 -7.37 10.59 7.40
C GLY A 279 -7.69 10.53 5.92
N ILE A 280 -8.97 10.46 5.60
CA ILE A 280 -9.45 10.31 4.22
C ILE A 280 -9.77 11.68 3.64
N GLN A 281 -8.99 12.13 2.69
CA GLN A 281 -9.21 13.37 1.95
C GLN A 281 -10.21 13.11 0.82
N VAL A 282 -11.28 13.88 0.76
CA VAL A 282 -12.33 13.74 -0.24
C VAL A 282 -12.26 14.89 -1.24
N TYR A 283 -12.23 14.54 -2.53
CA TYR A 283 -12.13 15.51 -3.62
C TYR A 283 -13.33 15.41 -4.57
N SER A 284 -13.78 16.56 -5.08
CA SER A 284 -14.79 16.58 -6.15
C SER A 284 -14.25 15.96 -7.44
N PRO A 285 -15.11 15.62 -8.42
CA PRO A 285 -14.65 15.16 -9.74
C PRO A 285 -13.73 16.15 -10.48
N GLN A 286 -13.72 17.42 -10.05
CA GLN A 286 -12.84 18.47 -10.59
C GLN A 286 -11.57 18.70 -9.76
N GLY A 287 -11.32 17.86 -8.74
CA GLY A 287 -10.14 17.94 -7.89
C GLY A 287 -10.21 18.98 -6.76
N LYS A 288 -11.38 19.57 -6.50
CA LYS A 288 -11.54 20.46 -5.34
C LYS A 288 -11.60 19.64 -4.05
N HIS A 289 -10.78 19.98 -3.05
CA HIS A 289 -10.87 19.38 -1.72
C HIS A 289 -12.21 19.76 -1.06
N LEU A 290 -12.97 18.76 -0.62
CA LEU A 290 -14.29 18.92 0.00
C LEU A 290 -14.22 18.83 1.53
N GLY A 291 -13.24 18.10 2.05
CA GLY A 291 -13.01 17.90 3.46
C GLY A 291 -12.22 16.61 3.73
N THR A 292 -11.86 16.40 4.99
CA THR A 292 -11.10 15.23 5.45
C THR A 292 -11.87 14.53 6.55
N ILE A 293 -12.06 13.21 6.42
CA ILE A 293 -12.61 12.34 7.46
C ILE A 293 -11.42 11.93 8.35
N PRO A 294 -11.34 12.40 9.61
CA PRO A 294 -10.20 12.11 10.47
C PRO A 294 -10.22 10.66 10.95
N THR A 295 -9.03 10.10 11.14
CA THR A 295 -8.85 8.74 11.65
C THR A 295 -7.81 8.72 12.78
N ALA A 296 -7.92 7.78 13.71
CA ALA A 296 -7.02 7.66 14.85
C ALA A 296 -5.59 7.24 14.44
N ARG A 297 -5.47 6.53 13.32
CA ARG A 297 -4.19 6.11 12.71
C ARG A 297 -4.20 6.45 11.23
N GLN A 298 -3.01 6.50 10.62
CA GLN A 298 -2.89 6.57 9.17
C GLN A 298 -3.59 5.38 8.52
N ILE A 299 -4.49 5.67 7.59
CA ILE A 299 -5.13 4.68 6.75
C ILE A 299 -4.24 4.37 5.56
N GLN A 300 -4.11 3.10 5.24
CA GLN A 300 -3.38 2.65 4.06
C GLN A 300 -4.30 2.45 2.87
N ASN A 301 -5.51 1.91 3.07
CA ASN A 301 -6.43 1.70 1.96
C ASN A 301 -7.90 1.73 2.40
N LEU A 302 -8.81 1.85 1.45
CA LEU A 302 -10.24 2.03 1.73
C LEU A 302 -11.10 1.45 0.61
N ALA A 303 -12.32 1.02 0.96
CA ALA A 303 -13.31 0.55 0.00
C ALA A 303 -14.74 0.76 0.51
N PHE A 304 -15.64 1.06 -0.40
CA PHE A 304 -17.07 1.05 -0.12
C PHE A 304 -17.62 -0.37 -0.16
N ALA A 305 -18.31 -0.78 0.90
CA ALA A 305 -18.97 -2.07 0.99
C ALA A 305 -20.34 -1.92 1.68
N GLY A 306 -20.92 -3.01 2.13
CA GLY A 306 -22.30 -3.04 2.63
C GLY A 306 -23.30 -3.34 1.52
N PRO A 307 -24.55 -3.67 1.86
CA PRO A 307 -25.60 -4.05 0.90
C PRO A 307 -25.88 -2.97 -0.16
N ASP A 308 -25.79 -1.71 0.24
CA ASP A 308 -26.01 -0.52 -0.59
C ASP A 308 -24.73 0.25 -0.91
N LYS A 309 -23.55 -0.29 -0.55
CA LYS A 309 -22.24 0.36 -0.68
C LYS A 309 -22.17 1.76 -0.03
N LYS A 310 -22.87 1.99 1.05
CA LYS A 310 -22.80 3.23 1.81
C LYS A 310 -21.88 3.18 3.03
N THR A 311 -21.38 2.01 3.37
CA THR A 311 -20.38 1.87 4.42
C THR A 311 -18.98 1.97 3.80
N LEU A 312 -18.23 3.01 4.16
CA LEU A 312 -16.84 3.16 3.80
C LEU A 312 -15.97 2.47 4.85
N TYR A 313 -15.30 1.40 4.46
CA TYR A 313 -14.33 0.70 5.29
C TYR A 313 -12.93 1.25 5.06
N LEU A 314 -12.20 1.40 6.16
CA LEU A 314 -10.86 1.96 6.23
C LEU A 314 -9.95 0.94 6.87
N VAL A 315 -8.81 0.63 6.24
CA VAL A 315 -7.81 -0.28 6.80
C VAL A 315 -6.44 0.36 6.79
N GLY A 316 -5.67 0.13 7.85
CA GLY A 316 -4.32 0.68 7.93
C GLY A 316 -3.65 0.40 9.28
N ARG A 317 -2.36 0.18 9.24
CA ARG A 317 -1.50 0.02 10.42
C ARG A 317 -2.05 -1.00 11.44
N GLY A 318 -2.56 -2.12 10.94
CA GLY A 318 -3.05 -3.21 11.77
C GLY A 318 -4.43 -2.98 12.39
N ALA A 319 -5.20 -2.05 11.85
CA ALA A 319 -6.56 -1.78 12.32
C ALA A 319 -7.55 -1.64 11.17
N ALA A 320 -8.83 -1.75 11.49
CA ALA A 320 -9.94 -1.56 10.57
C ALA A 320 -11.04 -0.72 11.23
N TRP A 321 -11.59 0.21 10.45
CA TRP A 321 -12.73 1.06 10.85
C TRP A 321 -13.81 1.02 9.77
N LYS A 322 -14.98 1.53 10.11
CA LYS A 322 -16.05 1.81 9.17
C LYS A 322 -16.71 3.14 9.48
N VAL A 323 -17.26 3.78 8.46
CA VAL A 323 -18.07 4.99 8.58
C VAL A 323 -19.22 4.95 7.59
N GLU A 324 -20.43 5.29 8.05
CA GLU A 324 -21.61 5.40 7.19
C GLU A 324 -21.56 6.72 6.41
N THR A 325 -21.81 6.64 5.12
CA THR A 325 -21.77 7.78 4.20
C THR A 325 -23.15 8.13 3.66
N LEU A 326 -23.33 9.39 3.29
CA LEU A 326 -24.56 9.88 2.62
C LEU A 326 -24.61 9.46 1.15
N THR A 327 -23.44 9.14 0.58
CA THR A 327 -23.28 8.72 -0.81
C THR A 327 -23.05 7.22 -0.88
N GLN A 328 -23.21 6.66 -2.07
CA GLN A 328 -22.90 5.28 -2.38
C GLN A 328 -21.55 5.20 -3.10
N GLY A 329 -20.70 4.24 -2.75
CA GLY A 329 -19.53 3.91 -3.56
C GLY A 329 -19.93 3.52 -4.99
N TYR A 330 -19.01 3.65 -5.94
CA TYR A 330 -19.28 3.31 -7.34
C TYR A 330 -19.70 1.82 -7.45
N PRO A 331 -20.92 1.53 -7.94
CA PRO A 331 -21.44 0.16 -7.94
C PRO A 331 -20.75 -0.76 -8.96
N GLY A 332 -20.14 -0.19 -9.99
CA GLY A 332 -19.48 -0.95 -11.07
C GLY A 332 -18.11 -1.52 -10.72
N ARG A 333 -17.63 -1.32 -9.48
CA ARG A 333 -16.30 -1.80 -9.03
C ARG A 333 -16.34 -2.23 -7.58
N ALA A 334 -15.47 -3.17 -7.21
CA ALA A 334 -15.38 -3.70 -5.85
C ALA A 334 -14.67 -2.75 -4.85
N LYS A 335 -13.95 -1.75 -5.38
CA LYS A 335 -13.18 -0.78 -4.59
C LYS A 335 -13.69 0.64 -4.77
#